data_87cbcdc3d2c7804a6cc6f49d16e00214
#
_entry.id   87cbcdc3d2c7804a6cc6f49d16e00214
#
_cell.length_a   1.000
_cell.length_b   1.000
_cell.length_c   1.000
_cell.angle_alpha   90.00
_cell.angle_beta   90.00
_cell.angle_gamma   90.00
#
_symmetry.space_group_name_H-M   'P 1'
#
loop_
_entity.id
_entity.type
_entity.pdbx_description
1 polymer ?
#
loop_
_entity_poly.entity_id
_entity_poly.type
_entity_poly.pdbx_seq_one_letter_code
_entity_poly.pdbx_strand_id
1 'polypeptide(L)'
;MIKKSVYIFIIVGLLIIPILLLSGRSPVFGKNSFVPWEEAVFAEVEKQHGIAAAERLRKVHGFIVTNQYKPVAEKLKLVNDYMNALPWIADPDIWKMPDYWATPFETLTTFGGDCEDIAIAKYLTLRLMGIPDDKLGFAYVQTSNKERHMILVYKESKDIPVVVLDNQHPDVVSATKRRDLLAIYAFQNDGTLYLIKDDGKNDREIKMKVEHKKLEMWASAKKRSRKNQKYFEKFNAGRPLIPEWVRTQPGDKE
;
A
#
# COMPACT_ATOMS: atom_id res chain seq x y z
N MET A 1 2.25 86.76 26.95
CA MET A 1 1.94 85.33 27.32
C MET A 1 1.38 84.66 26.09
N ILE A 2 2.19 83.87 25.40
CA ILE A 2 1.85 83.27 24.13
C ILE A 2 1.52 81.79 24.41
N LYS A 3 0.25 81.40 24.19
CA LYS A 3 -0.18 80.00 24.27
C LYS A 3 0.26 79.24 23.01
N LYS A 4 1.15 78.25 23.15
CA LYS A 4 1.52 77.35 22.08
C LYS A 4 0.46 76.26 22.01
N SER A 5 -0.29 76.20 20.90
CA SER A 5 -1.13 75.07 20.54
C SER A 5 -0.26 73.96 19.91
N VAL A 6 -0.32 72.78 20.51
CA VAL A 6 0.33 71.59 19.97
C VAL A 6 -0.70 70.81 19.14
N TYR A 7 -0.47 70.74 17.83
CA TYR A 7 -1.25 69.91 16.93
C TYR A 7 -0.66 68.48 16.95
N ILE A 8 -1.45 67.54 17.44
CA ILE A 8 -1.12 66.12 17.34
C ILE A 8 -1.63 65.58 16.00
N PHE A 9 -0.72 65.31 15.08
CA PHE A 9 -1.05 64.58 13.85
C PHE A 9 -1.18 63.12 14.17
N ILE A 10 -2.42 62.58 14.14
CA ILE A 10 -2.66 61.15 14.16
C ILE A 10 -2.46 60.62 12.72
N ILE A 11 -1.33 59.99 12.48
CA ILE A 11 -1.10 59.25 11.24
C ILE A 11 -1.82 57.90 11.37
N VAL A 12 -2.99 57.79 10.77
CA VAL A 12 -3.65 56.50 10.56
C VAL A 12 -2.91 55.77 9.45
N GLY A 13 -1.97 54.95 9.87
CA GLY A 13 -1.30 54.01 8.95
C GLY A 13 -2.28 52.91 8.52
N LEU A 14 -2.79 53.03 7.29
CA LEU A 14 -3.48 51.94 6.62
C LEU A 14 -2.48 50.79 6.39
N LEU A 15 -2.51 49.82 7.28
CA LEU A 15 -1.87 48.50 7.04
C LEU A 15 -2.62 47.82 5.89
N ILE A 16 -2.13 48.00 4.69
CA ILE A 16 -2.51 47.14 3.54
C ILE A 16 -1.88 45.79 3.80
N ILE A 17 -2.66 44.87 4.39
CA ILE A 17 -2.32 43.46 4.42
C ILE A 17 -2.45 42.96 2.98
N PRO A 18 -1.37 42.51 2.32
CA PRO A 18 -1.52 41.86 1.03
C PRO A 18 -2.32 40.59 1.27
N ILE A 19 -3.56 40.56 0.80
CA ILE A 19 -4.30 39.33 0.62
C ILE A 19 -3.47 38.50 -0.37
N LEU A 20 -2.63 37.60 0.16
CA LEU A 20 -2.02 36.55 -0.63
C LEU A 20 -3.21 35.75 -1.16
N LEU A 21 -3.63 36.03 -2.38
CA LEU A 21 -4.43 35.12 -3.17
C LEU A 21 -3.65 33.84 -3.20
N LEU A 22 -3.98 32.90 -2.30
CA LEU A 22 -3.67 31.51 -2.43
C LEU A 22 -4.31 31.10 -3.77
N SER A 23 -3.55 31.33 -4.84
CA SER A 23 -3.83 30.70 -6.11
C SER A 23 -3.92 29.21 -5.80
N GLY A 24 -5.14 28.70 -5.77
CA GLY A 24 -5.42 27.28 -5.66
C GLY A 24 -4.82 26.59 -6.87
N ARG A 25 -3.51 26.37 -6.83
CA ARG A 25 -2.87 25.40 -7.69
C ARG A 25 -3.41 24.07 -7.22
N SER A 26 -4.38 23.54 -7.93
CA SER A 26 -4.72 22.12 -7.85
C SER A 26 -3.40 21.35 -7.84
N PRO A 27 -3.18 20.43 -6.90
CA PRO A 27 -1.96 19.67 -6.88
C PRO A 27 -1.79 19.04 -8.26
N VAL A 28 -0.70 19.36 -8.95
CA VAL A 28 -0.34 18.72 -10.22
C VAL A 28 0.02 17.30 -9.87
N PHE A 29 -0.96 16.40 -9.96
CA PHE A 29 -0.73 14.97 -9.79
C PHE A 29 0.25 14.54 -10.88
N GLY A 30 1.40 14.02 -10.48
CA GLY A 30 2.34 13.39 -11.40
C GLY A 30 1.67 12.23 -12.15
N LYS A 31 2.20 11.84 -13.31
CA LYS A 31 1.65 10.77 -14.17
C LYS A 31 1.29 9.48 -13.40
N ASN A 32 1.94 9.21 -12.29
CA ASN A 32 1.78 8.03 -11.43
C ASN A 32 1.40 8.41 -9.98
N SER A 33 0.51 9.39 -9.79
CA SER A 33 -0.01 9.72 -8.46
C SER A 33 -1.40 9.14 -8.24
N PHE A 34 -1.67 8.76 -7.01
CA PHE A 34 -2.98 8.27 -6.59
C PHE A 34 -3.97 9.44 -6.56
N VAL A 35 -5.04 9.32 -7.32
CA VAL A 35 -6.13 10.29 -7.36
C VAL A 35 -7.18 9.87 -6.34
N PRO A 36 -7.60 10.78 -5.44
CA PRO A 36 -8.61 10.48 -4.44
C PRO A 36 -9.91 9.94 -5.03
N TRP A 37 -10.52 9.00 -4.31
CA TRP A 37 -11.82 8.44 -4.67
C TRP A 37 -12.94 9.42 -4.32
N GLU A 38 -14.06 9.28 -5.02
CA GLU A 38 -15.27 10.03 -4.74
C GLU A 38 -15.94 9.56 -3.44
N GLU A 39 -16.62 10.47 -2.75
CA GLU A 39 -17.33 10.14 -1.51
C GLU A 39 -18.41 9.06 -1.70
N ALA A 40 -19.01 8.99 -2.89
CA ALA A 40 -19.99 7.97 -3.24
C ALA A 40 -19.44 6.53 -3.18
N VAL A 41 -18.12 6.33 -3.32
CA VAL A 41 -17.49 5.02 -3.12
C VAL A 41 -17.67 4.56 -1.67
N PHE A 42 -17.37 5.44 -0.72
CA PHE A 42 -17.47 5.12 0.71
C PHE A 42 -18.91 4.94 1.17
N ALA A 43 -19.84 5.73 0.62
CA ALA A 43 -21.26 5.56 0.88
C ALA A 43 -21.77 4.19 0.39
N GLU A 44 -21.32 3.72 -0.76
CA GLU A 44 -21.68 2.39 -1.25
C GLU A 44 -21.02 1.28 -0.42
N VAL A 45 -19.78 1.46 0.05
CA VAL A 45 -19.15 0.52 1.00
C VAL A 45 -19.92 0.47 2.31
N GLU A 46 -20.36 1.60 2.84
CA GLU A 46 -21.18 1.66 4.04
C GLU A 46 -22.48 0.88 3.89
N LYS A 47 -23.15 1.05 2.76
CA LYS A 47 -24.38 0.33 2.42
C LYS A 47 -24.18 -1.20 2.36
N GLN A 48 -23.05 -1.67 1.83
CA GLN A 48 -22.80 -3.10 1.63
C GLN A 48 -22.15 -3.78 2.84
N HIS A 49 -21.26 -3.09 3.55
CA HIS A 49 -20.39 -3.65 4.57
C HIS A 49 -20.50 -2.96 5.92
N GLY A 50 -21.36 -1.94 6.03
CA GLY A 50 -21.58 -1.16 7.25
C GLY A 50 -20.58 -0.01 7.45
N ILE A 51 -20.95 0.90 8.36
CA ILE A 51 -20.21 2.15 8.62
C ILE A 51 -18.77 1.91 9.04
N ALA A 52 -18.50 0.90 9.87
CA ALA A 52 -17.15 0.60 10.33
C ALA A 52 -16.20 0.19 9.18
N ALA A 53 -16.70 -0.52 8.17
CA ALA A 53 -15.94 -0.88 6.97
C ALA A 53 -15.63 0.35 6.11
N ALA A 54 -16.63 1.23 5.92
CA ALA A 54 -16.43 2.47 5.18
C ALA A 54 -15.41 3.40 5.86
N GLU A 55 -15.47 3.53 7.18
CA GLU A 55 -14.51 4.34 7.94
C GLU A 55 -13.08 3.79 7.85
N ARG A 56 -12.90 2.46 7.92
CA ARG A 56 -11.58 1.85 7.74
C ARG A 56 -11.03 2.15 6.35
N LEU A 57 -11.86 2.02 5.34
CA LEU A 57 -11.45 2.30 3.96
C LEU A 57 -11.11 3.79 3.76
N ARG A 58 -11.89 4.72 4.36
CA ARG A 58 -11.54 6.16 4.37
C ARG A 58 -10.20 6.42 5.04
N LYS A 59 -9.92 5.76 6.16
CA LYS A 59 -8.63 5.92 6.86
C LYS A 59 -7.46 5.47 5.99
N VAL A 60 -7.54 4.30 5.37
CA VAL A 60 -6.49 3.82 4.44
C VAL A 60 -6.35 4.74 3.23
N HIS A 61 -7.47 5.16 2.65
CA HIS A 61 -7.48 6.12 1.53
C HIS A 61 -6.78 7.43 1.92
N GLY A 62 -7.17 8.04 3.04
CA GLY A 62 -6.52 9.26 3.56
C GLY A 62 -5.04 9.05 3.84
N PHE A 63 -4.66 7.89 4.38
CA PHE A 63 -3.28 7.52 4.61
C PHE A 63 -2.46 7.49 3.32
N ILE A 64 -2.99 6.90 2.23
CA ILE A 64 -2.34 6.87 0.92
C ILE A 64 -2.18 8.30 0.37
N VAL A 65 -3.27 9.08 0.36
CA VAL A 65 -3.28 10.46 -0.15
C VAL A 65 -2.23 11.31 0.56
N THR A 66 -2.13 11.20 1.88
CA THR A 66 -1.20 12.01 2.70
C THR A 66 0.25 11.59 2.51
N ASN A 67 0.52 10.31 2.28
CA ASN A 67 1.88 9.77 2.35
C ASN A 67 2.49 9.40 0.98
N GLN A 68 1.74 9.48 -0.12
CA GLN A 68 2.22 9.05 -1.44
C GLN A 68 3.46 9.79 -1.96
N TYR A 69 3.77 10.97 -1.44
CA TYR A 69 4.93 11.76 -1.86
C TYR A 69 6.15 11.65 -0.94
N LYS A 70 6.04 10.84 0.11
CA LYS A 70 7.16 10.61 1.03
C LYS A 70 8.30 9.80 0.38
N PRO A 71 9.52 9.89 0.92
CA PRO A 71 10.63 9.02 0.51
C PRO A 71 10.27 7.54 0.64
N VAL A 72 10.88 6.70 -0.21
CA VAL A 72 10.59 5.25 -0.27
C VAL A 72 10.74 4.59 1.10
N ALA A 73 11.84 4.83 1.80
CA ALA A 73 12.09 4.22 3.11
C ALA A 73 10.99 4.57 4.14
N GLU A 74 10.48 5.82 4.11
CA GLU A 74 9.37 6.22 4.96
C GLU A 74 8.06 5.52 4.55
N LYS A 75 7.78 5.40 3.25
CA LYS A 75 6.60 4.68 2.75
C LYS A 75 6.60 3.23 3.22
N LEU A 76 7.74 2.53 3.09
CA LEU A 76 7.88 1.15 3.52
C LEU A 76 7.57 1.00 5.01
N LYS A 77 8.17 1.88 5.85
CA LYS A 77 7.93 1.83 7.29
C LYS A 77 6.48 2.16 7.65
N LEU A 78 5.94 3.25 7.11
CA LEU A 78 4.57 3.68 7.40
C LEU A 78 3.54 2.63 7.00
N VAL A 79 3.71 2.00 5.84
CA VAL A 79 2.80 0.95 5.38
C VAL A 79 2.96 -0.31 6.22
N ASN A 80 4.19 -0.68 6.60
CA ASN A 80 4.40 -1.80 7.52
C ASN A 80 3.68 -1.57 8.86
N ASP A 81 3.91 -0.42 9.48
CA ASP A 81 3.30 -0.06 10.77
C ASP A 81 1.76 -0.05 10.68
N TYR A 82 1.22 0.58 9.63
CA TYR A 82 -0.21 0.71 9.44
C TYR A 82 -0.92 -0.64 9.26
N MET A 83 -0.37 -1.49 8.41
CA MET A 83 -0.97 -2.80 8.12
C MET A 83 -0.71 -3.82 9.22
N ASN A 84 0.38 -3.70 9.98
CA ASN A 84 0.64 -4.54 11.16
C ASN A 84 -0.33 -4.25 12.32
N ALA A 85 -1.03 -3.11 12.29
CA ALA A 85 -2.09 -2.80 13.25
C ALA A 85 -3.41 -3.53 12.96
N LEU A 86 -3.54 -4.19 11.81
CA LEU A 86 -4.70 -5.05 11.53
C LEU A 86 -4.66 -6.31 12.41
N PRO A 87 -5.79 -6.75 12.96
CA PRO A 87 -5.86 -8.01 13.68
C PRO A 87 -5.46 -9.19 12.80
N TRP A 88 -4.58 -10.05 13.33
CA TRP A 88 -4.30 -11.32 12.71
C TRP A 88 -5.45 -12.28 13.00
N ILE A 89 -6.07 -12.83 11.95
CA ILE A 89 -7.20 -13.75 12.05
C ILE A 89 -6.97 -14.87 11.04
N ALA A 90 -7.01 -16.11 11.50
CA ALA A 90 -6.83 -17.27 10.63
C ALA A 90 -7.98 -17.41 9.62
N ASP A 91 -7.69 -17.90 8.43
CA ASP A 91 -8.67 -18.12 7.36
C ASP A 91 -9.90 -18.93 7.77
N PRO A 92 -9.77 -20.06 8.52
CA PRO A 92 -10.93 -20.79 8.98
C PRO A 92 -11.89 -19.96 9.85
N ASP A 93 -11.35 -18.99 10.59
CA ASP A 93 -12.14 -18.17 11.50
C ASP A 93 -12.90 -17.06 10.75
N ILE A 94 -12.26 -16.43 9.76
CA ILE A 94 -12.82 -15.29 9.03
C ILE A 94 -13.54 -15.73 7.74
N TRP A 95 -12.97 -16.63 6.96
CA TRP A 95 -13.47 -17.04 5.64
C TRP A 95 -14.19 -18.39 5.63
N LYS A 96 -14.11 -19.16 6.72
CA LYS A 96 -14.60 -20.54 6.79
C LYS A 96 -13.97 -21.46 5.73
N MET A 97 -12.76 -21.14 5.32
CA MET A 97 -11.94 -21.85 4.35
C MET A 97 -10.59 -22.19 4.98
N PRO A 98 -9.96 -23.30 4.60
CA PRO A 98 -8.66 -23.68 5.18
C PRO A 98 -7.50 -22.79 4.71
N ASP A 99 -7.64 -22.11 3.57
CA ASP A 99 -6.64 -21.23 2.95
C ASP A 99 -7.36 -20.33 1.95
N TYR A 100 -7.35 -19.01 2.18
CA TYR A 100 -8.03 -18.02 1.36
C TYR A 100 -7.22 -16.74 1.29
N TRP A 101 -6.81 -16.33 0.12
CA TRP A 101 -6.07 -15.09 -0.08
C TRP A 101 -7.01 -13.93 -0.33
N ALA A 102 -7.28 -13.15 0.71
CA ALA A 102 -8.18 -12.02 0.60
C ALA A 102 -7.59 -10.90 -0.27
N THR A 103 -8.47 -10.20 -0.96
CA THR A 103 -8.10 -8.94 -1.59
C THR A 103 -7.91 -7.86 -0.52
N PRO A 104 -7.14 -6.79 -0.78
CA PRO A 104 -7.01 -5.68 0.16
C PRO A 104 -8.36 -5.06 0.55
N PHE A 105 -9.33 -5.07 -0.36
CA PHE A 105 -10.68 -4.60 -0.06
C PHE A 105 -11.38 -5.53 0.94
N GLU A 106 -11.30 -6.84 0.74
CA GLU A 106 -11.84 -7.84 1.66
C GLU A 106 -11.18 -7.71 3.05
N THR A 107 -9.84 -7.71 3.11
CA THR A 107 -9.08 -7.54 4.36
C THR A 107 -9.47 -6.28 5.14
N LEU A 108 -9.64 -5.16 4.45
CA LEU A 108 -9.99 -3.88 5.08
C LEU A 108 -11.47 -3.81 5.50
N THR A 109 -12.37 -4.42 4.74
CA THR A 109 -13.81 -4.41 5.08
C THR A 109 -14.15 -5.40 6.19
N THR A 110 -13.46 -6.54 6.28
CA THR A 110 -13.63 -7.52 7.37
C THR A 110 -12.81 -7.20 8.61
N PHE A 111 -11.84 -6.30 8.51
CA PHE A 111 -10.96 -5.85 9.58
C PHE A 111 -10.04 -6.94 10.10
N GLY A 112 -9.27 -7.55 9.23
CA GLY A 112 -8.24 -8.51 9.60
C GLY A 112 -7.98 -9.53 8.49
N GLY A 113 -7.06 -10.39 8.76
CA GLY A 113 -6.62 -11.48 7.90
C GLY A 113 -5.35 -12.11 8.44
N ASP A 114 -4.83 -13.08 7.75
CA ASP A 114 -3.57 -13.72 8.14
C ASP A 114 -2.34 -13.12 7.44
N CYS A 115 -1.24 -13.85 7.34
CA CYS A 115 0.02 -13.28 6.86
C CYS A 115 -0.02 -12.88 5.39
N GLU A 116 -0.65 -13.67 4.53
CA GLU A 116 -0.76 -13.34 3.11
C GLU A 116 -1.70 -12.18 2.85
N ASP A 117 -2.81 -12.09 3.56
CA ASP A 117 -3.77 -10.99 3.44
C ASP A 117 -3.13 -9.65 3.80
N ILE A 118 -2.38 -9.64 4.90
CA ILE A 118 -1.65 -8.44 5.34
C ILE A 118 -0.52 -8.10 4.35
N ALA A 119 0.20 -9.10 3.82
CA ALA A 119 1.23 -8.87 2.81
C ALA A 119 0.65 -8.30 1.51
N ILE A 120 -0.49 -8.83 1.05
CA ILE A 120 -1.21 -8.34 -0.14
C ILE A 120 -1.74 -6.91 0.09
N ALA A 121 -2.25 -6.60 1.28
CA ALA A 121 -2.69 -5.25 1.63
C ALA A 121 -1.52 -4.25 1.62
N LYS A 122 -0.35 -4.62 2.17
CA LYS A 122 0.89 -3.82 2.10
C LYS A 122 1.31 -3.60 0.65
N TYR A 123 1.34 -4.66 -0.16
CA TYR A 123 1.72 -4.59 -1.57
C TYR A 123 0.87 -3.56 -2.31
N LEU A 124 -0.46 -3.70 -2.31
CA LEU A 124 -1.32 -2.78 -3.05
C LEU A 124 -1.20 -1.34 -2.55
N THR A 125 -1.10 -1.15 -1.23
CA THR A 125 -0.94 0.19 -0.64
C THR A 125 0.36 0.85 -1.12
N LEU A 126 1.48 0.14 -1.12
CA LEU A 126 2.74 0.64 -1.65
C LEU A 126 2.67 0.93 -3.15
N ARG A 127 2.00 0.07 -3.92
CA ARG A 127 1.73 0.30 -5.34
C ARG A 127 0.96 1.61 -5.55
N LEU A 128 -0.13 1.82 -4.81
CA LEU A 128 -0.92 3.06 -4.86
C LEU A 128 -0.12 4.29 -4.42
N MET A 129 0.88 4.12 -3.56
CA MET A 129 1.82 5.18 -3.17
C MET A 129 2.97 5.38 -4.16
N GLY A 130 2.94 4.70 -5.32
CA GLY A 130 3.89 4.91 -6.41
C GLY A 130 5.15 4.04 -6.37
N ILE A 131 5.21 3.01 -5.53
CA ILE A 131 6.32 2.05 -5.57
C ILE A 131 6.16 1.16 -6.82
N PRO A 132 7.18 1.03 -7.68
CA PRO A 132 7.12 0.21 -8.87
C PRO A 132 6.90 -1.28 -8.57
N ASP A 133 6.24 -1.99 -9.49
CA ASP A 133 5.89 -3.39 -9.32
C ASP A 133 7.11 -4.30 -9.24
N ASP A 134 8.06 -4.06 -10.10
CA ASP A 134 9.33 -4.79 -10.19
C ASP A 134 10.22 -4.67 -8.94
N LYS A 135 9.89 -3.74 -8.04
CA LYS A 135 10.57 -3.56 -6.75
C LYS A 135 9.93 -4.36 -5.61
N LEU A 136 8.73 -4.90 -5.81
CA LEU A 136 7.97 -5.61 -4.79
C LEU A 136 7.84 -7.09 -5.14
N GLY A 137 7.87 -7.93 -4.12
CA GLY A 137 7.64 -9.36 -4.26
C GLY A 137 7.10 -9.95 -2.97
N PHE A 138 6.48 -11.13 -3.09
CA PHE A 138 6.07 -11.93 -1.96
C PHE A 138 7.11 -13.01 -1.71
N ALA A 139 7.49 -13.22 -0.46
CA ALA A 139 8.38 -14.31 -0.09
C ALA A 139 7.66 -15.27 0.85
N TYR A 140 7.70 -16.54 0.48
CA TYR A 140 7.23 -17.64 1.31
C TYR A 140 8.40 -18.18 2.11
N VAL A 141 8.29 -18.10 3.41
CA VAL A 141 9.38 -18.39 4.33
C VAL A 141 8.97 -19.43 5.36
N GLN A 142 9.92 -20.00 6.04
CA GLN A 142 9.73 -20.80 7.23
C GLN A 142 10.34 -20.07 8.41
N THR A 143 9.55 -19.91 9.48
CA THR A 143 10.01 -19.32 10.73
C THR A 143 10.89 -20.28 11.53
N SER A 144 11.59 -19.79 12.54
CA SER A 144 12.37 -20.62 13.47
C SER A 144 11.52 -21.71 14.15
N ASN A 145 10.20 -21.48 14.33
CA ASN A 145 9.24 -22.42 14.85
C ASN A 145 8.75 -23.44 13.82
N LYS A 146 9.33 -23.43 12.61
CA LYS A 146 8.96 -24.29 11.46
C LYS A 146 7.57 -23.99 10.89
N GLU A 147 6.97 -22.88 11.22
CA GLU A 147 5.70 -22.43 10.65
C GLU A 147 5.90 -21.84 9.27
N ARG A 148 4.92 -22.01 8.40
CA ARG A 148 4.89 -21.36 7.09
C ARG A 148 4.37 -19.95 7.23
N HIS A 149 5.05 -19.02 6.55
CA HIS A 149 4.75 -17.61 6.69
C HIS A 149 4.96 -16.88 5.37
N MET A 150 4.15 -15.87 5.09
CA MET A 150 4.29 -14.99 3.93
C MET A 150 4.62 -13.58 4.36
N ILE A 151 5.62 -13.01 3.71
CA ILE A 151 6.08 -11.63 3.91
C ILE A 151 6.11 -10.89 2.59
N LEU A 152 5.98 -9.56 2.66
CA LEU A 152 6.29 -8.70 1.53
C LEU A 152 7.78 -8.33 1.56
N VAL A 153 8.41 -8.28 0.39
CA VAL A 153 9.79 -7.86 0.24
C VAL A 153 9.90 -6.70 -0.75
N TYR A 154 10.87 -5.81 -0.51
CA TYR A 154 11.21 -4.72 -1.39
C TYR A 154 12.70 -4.79 -1.78
N LYS A 155 12.98 -4.61 -3.07
CA LYS A 155 14.34 -4.61 -3.63
C LYS A 155 14.58 -3.36 -4.47
N GLU A 156 15.42 -2.47 -3.98
CA GLU A 156 15.74 -1.22 -4.69
C GLU A 156 16.54 -1.47 -5.97
N SER A 157 17.59 -2.28 -5.87
CA SER A 157 18.46 -2.65 -7.00
C SER A 157 19.12 -4.00 -6.75
N LYS A 158 19.89 -4.48 -7.73
CA LYS A 158 20.62 -5.75 -7.60
C LYS A 158 21.66 -5.72 -6.49
N ASP A 159 22.28 -4.56 -6.27
CA ASP A 159 23.41 -4.39 -5.34
C ASP A 159 22.98 -4.04 -3.91
N ILE A 160 21.69 -3.71 -3.72
CA ILE A 160 21.12 -3.38 -2.40
C ILE A 160 20.40 -4.59 -1.84
N PRO A 161 20.70 -5.00 -0.59
CA PRO A 161 20.00 -6.10 0.04
C PRO A 161 18.49 -5.87 0.08
N VAL A 162 17.74 -6.94 -0.15
CA VAL A 162 16.28 -6.95 0.01
C VAL A 162 15.91 -6.55 1.42
N VAL A 163 14.87 -5.73 1.57
CA VAL A 163 14.26 -5.43 2.88
C VAL A 163 12.92 -6.14 3.03
N VAL A 164 12.61 -6.48 4.26
CA VAL A 164 11.45 -7.30 4.66
C VAL A 164 10.42 -6.43 5.36
N LEU A 165 9.15 -6.57 4.93
CA LEU A 165 7.98 -6.03 5.58
C LEU A 165 7.14 -7.20 6.10
N ASP A 166 7.19 -7.43 7.39
CA ASP A 166 6.61 -8.59 8.06
C ASP A 166 5.55 -8.15 9.07
N ASN A 167 4.42 -8.86 9.14
CA ASN A 167 3.39 -8.58 10.13
C ASN A 167 3.74 -9.14 11.53
N GLN A 168 4.72 -10.02 11.62
CA GLN A 168 5.25 -10.54 12.88
C GLN A 168 6.47 -9.76 13.40
N HIS A 169 6.91 -8.72 12.66
CA HIS A 169 8.07 -7.92 13.04
C HIS A 169 7.79 -6.42 12.84
N PRO A 170 8.03 -5.58 13.88
CA PRO A 170 7.68 -4.16 13.81
C PRO A 170 8.55 -3.36 12.83
N ASP A 171 9.81 -3.75 12.66
CA ASP A 171 10.76 -2.98 11.87
C ASP A 171 10.89 -3.50 10.44
N VAL A 172 11.02 -2.58 9.49
CA VAL A 172 11.44 -2.87 8.12
C VAL A 172 12.97 -2.99 8.11
N VAL A 173 13.45 -4.21 7.99
CA VAL A 173 14.88 -4.53 8.07
C VAL A 173 15.38 -5.31 6.87
N SER A 174 16.70 -5.28 6.64
CA SER A 174 17.31 -6.12 5.61
C SER A 174 17.07 -7.62 5.87
N ALA A 175 16.79 -8.38 4.80
CA ALA A 175 16.65 -9.84 4.86
C ALA A 175 17.87 -10.51 5.51
N THR A 176 19.07 -9.95 5.36
CA THR A 176 20.29 -10.46 6.00
C THR A 176 20.29 -10.40 7.54
N LYS A 177 19.41 -9.56 8.12
CA LYS A 177 19.20 -9.46 9.57
C LYS A 177 18.12 -10.41 10.08
N ARG A 178 17.30 -11.00 9.21
CA ARG A 178 16.19 -11.90 9.54
C ARG A 178 16.66 -13.36 9.51
N ARG A 179 17.58 -13.68 10.42
CA ARG A 179 18.11 -15.05 10.56
C ARG A 179 17.10 -16.06 11.13
N ASP A 180 15.98 -15.56 11.61
CA ASP A 180 14.82 -16.31 12.08
C ASP A 180 13.93 -16.82 10.92
N LEU A 181 14.18 -16.36 9.69
CA LEU A 181 13.42 -16.73 8.50
C LEU A 181 14.28 -17.52 7.51
N LEU A 182 13.82 -18.69 7.13
CA LEU A 182 14.39 -19.46 6.02
C LEU A 182 13.52 -19.22 4.78
N ALA A 183 14.07 -18.53 3.80
CA ALA A 183 13.37 -18.29 2.55
C ALA A 183 13.26 -19.58 1.73
N ILE A 184 12.05 -19.89 1.25
CA ILE A 184 11.76 -21.08 0.43
C ILE A 184 11.67 -20.68 -1.03
N TYR A 185 10.81 -19.72 -1.35
CA TYR A 185 10.72 -19.10 -2.66
C TYR A 185 10.16 -17.68 -2.54
N ALA A 186 10.35 -16.89 -3.58
CA ALA A 186 9.68 -15.61 -3.74
C ALA A 186 9.00 -15.55 -5.10
N PHE A 187 7.98 -14.72 -5.23
CA PHE A 187 7.29 -14.49 -6.51
C PHE A 187 6.87 -13.03 -6.65
N GLN A 188 6.74 -12.61 -7.89
CA GLN A 188 6.24 -11.29 -8.24
C GLN A 188 4.77 -11.33 -8.70
N ASN A 189 4.17 -10.18 -8.84
CA ASN A 189 2.77 -10.03 -9.25
C ASN A 189 2.47 -10.74 -10.60
N ASP A 190 3.41 -10.81 -11.52
CA ASP A 190 3.27 -11.51 -12.81
C ASP A 190 3.31 -13.06 -12.68
N GLY A 191 3.58 -13.57 -11.49
CA GLY A 191 3.75 -15.00 -11.24
C GLY A 191 5.16 -15.50 -11.53
N THR A 192 6.13 -14.61 -11.79
CA THR A 192 7.54 -15.00 -11.86
C THR A 192 8.01 -15.50 -10.51
N LEU A 193 8.49 -16.74 -10.48
CA LEU A 193 8.93 -17.43 -9.27
C LEU A 193 10.46 -17.42 -9.19
N TYR A 194 10.97 -17.12 -7.99
CA TYR A 194 12.37 -17.18 -7.64
C TYR A 194 12.57 -18.23 -6.56
N LEU A 195 13.29 -19.31 -6.88
CA LEU A 195 13.74 -20.26 -5.86
C LEU A 195 15.01 -19.71 -5.21
N ILE A 196 14.98 -19.56 -3.90
CA ILE A 196 16.12 -19.12 -3.12
C ILE A 196 16.85 -20.37 -2.67
N LYS A 197 18.01 -20.66 -3.27
CA LYS A 197 18.91 -21.69 -2.77
C LYS A 197 19.92 -21.03 -1.84
N ASP A 198 19.86 -21.41 -0.58
CA ASP A 198 20.93 -21.13 0.37
C ASP A 198 22.05 -22.17 0.19
N ASP A 199 22.97 -21.92 -0.76
CA ASP A 199 24.20 -22.70 -0.90
C ASP A 199 25.45 -21.93 -0.46
N GLY A 200 25.25 -20.79 0.24
CA GLY A 200 26.31 -19.99 0.85
C GLY A 200 27.32 -19.39 -0.12
N LYS A 201 27.20 -19.62 -1.43
CA LYS A 201 28.19 -19.19 -2.44
C LYS A 201 27.64 -18.57 -3.72
N ASN A 202 26.36 -18.68 -4.00
CA ASN A 202 25.75 -18.04 -5.19
C ASN A 202 24.27 -17.80 -4.97
N ASP A 203 23.88 -16.51 -4.85
CA ASP A 203 22.50 -16.06 -5.05
C ASP A 203 22.09 -16.29 -6.51
N ARG A 204 22.00 -17.54 -6.93
CA ARG A 204 21.39 -17.87 -8.21
C ARG A 204 19.87 -17.85 -8.02
N GLU A 205 19.28 -16.69 -8.27
CA GLU A 205 17.85 -16.58 -8.53
C GLU A 205 17.53 -17.45 -9.75
N ILE A 206 16.97 -18.64 -9.54
CA ILE A 206 16.46 -19.45 -10.64
C ILE A 206 15.07 -18.93 -10.95
N LYS A 207 14.95 -18.19 -12.05
CA LYS A 207 13.66 -17.74 -12.58
C LYS A 207 12.94 -18.96 -13.17
N MET A 208 11.88 -19.42 -12.50
CA MET A 208 11.05 -20.52 -12.98
C MET A 208 9.61 -20.03 -13.13
N LYS A 209 9.00 -20.34 -14.27
CA LYS A 209 7.56 -20.26 -14.44
C LYS A 209 6.98 -21.56 -13.88
N VAL A 210 6.37 -21.52 -12.71
CA VAL A 210 5.78 -22.71 -12.08
C VAL A 210 4.31 -22.43 -11.79
N GLU A 211 3.45 -23.31 -12.28
CA GLU A 211 2.05 -23.38 -11.82
C GLU A 211 2.04 -23.98 -10.43
N HIS A 212 1.97 -23.13 -9.42
CA HIS A 212 1.89 -23.54 -8.04
C HIS A 212 0.54 -23.11 -7.45
N LYS A 213 -0.04 -23.93 -6.57
CA LYS A 213 -1.35 -23.66 -5.93
C LYS A 213 -1.45 -22.24 -5.37
N LYS A 214 -0.36 -21.72 -4.76
CA LYS A 214 -0.32 -20.37 -4.22
C LYS A 214 -0.38 -19.28 -5.30
N LEU A 215 0.17 -19.52 -6.50
CA LEU A 215 0.02 -18.63 -7.64
C LEU A 215 -1.41 -18.61 -8.19
N GLU A 216 -2.11 -19.75 -8.15
CA GLU A 216 -3.53 -19.82 -8.49
C GLU A 216 -4.38 -19.01 -7.50
N MET A 217 -4.07 -19.08 -6.20
CA MET A 217 -4.74 -18.28 -5.17
C MET A 217 -4.49 -16.78 -5.39
N TRP A 218 -3.26 -16.38 -5.71
CA TRP A 218 -2.93 -15.02 -6.11
C TRP A 218 -3.70 -14.57 -7.35
N ALA A 219 -3.76 -15.40 -8.39
CA ALA A 219 -4.55 -15.12 -9.59
C ALA A 219 -6.04 -14.97 -9.28
N SER A 220 -6.57 -15.82 -8.40
CA SER A 220 -7.96 -15.73 -7.92
C SER A 220 -8.22 -14.42 -7.17
N ALA A 221 -7.35 -14.01 -6.24
CA ALA A 221 -7.45 -12.73 -5.53
C ALA A 221 -7.43 -11.54 -6.52
N LYS A 222 -6.52 -11.55 -7.50
CA LYS A 222 -6.49 -10.53 -8.57
C LYS A 222 -7.80 -10.47 -9.36
N LYS A 223 -8.39 -11.63 -9.70
CA LYS A 223 -9.66 -11.69 -10.42
C LYS A 223 -10.81 -11.09 -9.60
N ARG A 224 -10.90 -11.39 -8.30
CA ARG A 224 -11.89 -10.80 -7.40
C ARG A 224 -11.68 -9.28 -7.26
N SER A 225 -10.44 -8.85 -7.10
CA SER A 225 -10.09 -7.43 -7.04
C SER A 225 -10.55 -6.66 -8.29
N ARG A 226 -10.33 -7.19 -9.50
CA ARG A 226 -10.80 -6.59 -10.76
C ARG A 226 -12.33 -6.48 -10.80
N LYS A 227 -13.04 -7.51 -10.35
CA LYS A 227 -14.53 -7.51 -10.28
C LYS A 227 -15.02 -6.39 -9.34
N ASN A 228 -14.43 -6.27 -8.17
CA ASN A 228 -14.78 -5.22 -7.21
C ASN A 228 -14.51 -3.83 -7.79
N GLN A 229 -13.36 -3.62 -8.40
CA GLN A 229 -13.03 -2.34 -9.04
C GLN A 229 -14.06 -1.95 -10.08
N LYS A 230 -14.39 -2.85 -11.01
CA LYS A 230 -15.39 -2.59 -12.05
C LYS A 230 -16.76 -2.23 -11.44
N TYR A 231 -17.12 -2.84 -10.32
CA TYR A 231 -18.35 -2.50 -9.61
C TYR A 231 -18.32 -1.07 -9.08
N PHE A 232 -17.20 -0.65 -8.47
CA PHE A 232 -17.09 0.65 -7.82
C PHE A 232 -16.78 1.82 -8.79
N GLU A 233 -16.39 1.56 -10.03
CA GLU A 233 -16.11 2.61 -11.04
C GLU A 233 -17.28 3.58 -11.20
N LYS A 234 -18.52 3.08 -11.21
CA LYS A 234 -19.73 3.89 -11.31
C LYS A 234 -19.93 4.88 -10.15
N PHE A 235 -19.35 4.59 -8.99
CA PHE A 235 -19.39 5.45 -7.82
C PHE A 235 -18.15 6.36 -7.72
N ASN A 236 -17.17 6.15 -8.60
CA ASN A 236 -15.91 6.89 -8.64
C ASN A 236 -15.80 7.77 -9.89
N ALA A 237 -16.91 8.37 -10.31
CA ALA A 237 -17.00 9.18 -11.54
C ALA A 237 -16.48 8.45 -12.80
N GLY A 238 -16.72 7.14 -12.90
CA GLY A 238 -16.24 6.29 -14.00
C GLY A 238 -14.74 5.97 -13.94
N ARG A 239 -14.02 6.39 -12.89
CA ARG A 239 -12.60 6.10 -12.72
C ARG A 239 -12.38 4.80 -11.95
N PRO A 240 -11.41 3.96 -12.32
CA PRO A 240 -11.07 2.78 -11.53
C PRO A 240 -10.52 3.17 -10.14
N LEU A 241 -10.82 2.38 -9.11
CA LEU A 241 -10.27 2.61 -7.77
C LEU A 241 -8.75 2.40 -7.73
N ILE A 242 -8.27 1.42 -8.48
CA ILE A 242 -6.84 1.16 -8.65
C ILE A 242 -6.47 1.69 -10.04
N PRO A 243 -5.63 2.74 -10.12
CA PRO A 243 -5.21 3.32 -11.38
C PRO A 243 -4.57 2.28 -12.30
N GLU A 244 -4.66 2.52 -13.61
CA GLU A 244 -4.12 1.59 -14.62
C GLU A 244 -2.62 1.37 -14.46
N TRP A 245 -1.85 2.41 -14.19
CA TRP A 245 -0.40 2.31 -13.94
C TRP A 245 -0.01 1.42 -12.74
N VAL A 246 -0.96 1.10 -11.85
CA VAL A 246 -0.79 0.11 -10.78
C VAL A 246 -1.09 -1.30 -11.27
N ARG A 247 -2.02 -1.43 -12.22
CA ARG A 247 -2.51 -2.71 -12.74
C ARG A 247 -1.66 -3.28 -13.87
N THR A 248 -1.11 -2.40 -14.72
CA THR A 248 -0.28 -2.77 -15.86
C THR A 248 1.17 -2.97 -15.44
N GLN A 249 1.80 -3.98 -16.01
CA GLN A 249 3.23 -4.20 -15.88
C GLN A 249 3.99 -3.52 -17.03
N PRO A 250 5.25 -3.13 -16.85
CA PRO A 250 6.11 -2.79 -17.96
C PRO A 250 6.26 -4.03 -18.85
N GLY A 251 5.46 -4.14 -19.91
CA GLY A 251 5.45 -5.30 -20.81
C GLY A 251 4.06 -5.82 -21.16
N ASP A 252 3.02 -5.51 -20.41
CA ASP A 252 1.63 -5.73 -20.80
C ASP A 252 1.24 -4.70 -21.87
N LYS A 253 1.82 -4.82 -23.05
CA LYS A 253 1.25 -4.22 -24.26
C LYS A 253 0.33 -5.26 -24.87
N GLU A 254 -0.92 -4.84 -25.09
CA GLU A 254 -1.96 -5.53 -25.83
C GLU A 254 -1.45 -6.20 -27.10
#